data_13773795364693c86aef8d2056764e3c
#
_entry.id   13773795364693c86aef8d2056764e3c
#
_cell.length_a   1.000
_cell.length_b   1.000
_cell.length_c   1.000
_cell.angle_alpha   90.00
_cell.angle_beta   90.00
_cell.angle_gamma   90.00
#
_symmetry.space_group_name_H-M   'P 1'
#
loop_
_entity.id
_entity.type
_entity.pdbx_description
1 polymer ?
#
loop_
_entity_poly.entity_id
_entity_poly.type
_entity_poly.pdbx_seq_one_letter_code
_entity_poly.pdbx_strand_id
1 'polypeptide(L)'
;SGVDYTLENGTLSIAAGDTTGTIIIANIVDDTIDETDETVIVTLSSPSNASLGSDKVHTYTITDDDDQPEISFNVTTSSGSESISSTAITVNLSSASSNDITVNYAVSGSAIGSGTDYTLADGTLTINAGETSASIVISGIIDDLSSEGNETVILTLSAPNNATLGGDNVHTYTINDNDG
;
A
#
# COMPACT_ATOMS: atom_id res chain seq x y z
N SER A 1 -9.93 9.33 1.90
CA SER A 1 -11.33 9.44 2.29
C SER A 1 -12.00 10.53 1.45
N GLY A 2 -12.45 10.17 0.28
CA GLY A 2 -13.32 10.97 -0.56
C GLY A 2 -14.77 10.87 -0.07
N VAL A 3 -15.68 11.51 -0.78
CA VAL A 3 -17.11 11.29 -0.58
C VAL A 3 -17.49 10.12 -1.48
N ASP A 4 -17.68 8.95 -0.88
CA ASP A 4 -17.88 7.68 -1.59
C ASP A 4 -19.30 7.54 -2.14
N TYR A 5 -20.23 8.38 -1.63
CA TYR A 5 -21.62 8.45 -2.10
C TYR A 5 -22.27 9.78 -1.73
N THR A 6 -23.45 10.03 -2.26
CA THR A 6 -24.28 11.17 -1.88
C THR A 6 -25.62 10.70 -1.30
N LEU A 7 -25.83 10.97 -0.02
CA LEU A 7 -27.12 10.86 0.66
C LEU A 7 -27.13 11.82 1.87
N GLU A 8 -28.00 12.79 1.86
CA GLU A 8 -28.16 13.72 2.99
C GLU A 8 -29.36 13.29 3.86
N ASN A 9 -29.34 13.69 5.14
CA ASN A 9 -30.51 13.55 6.02
C ASN A 9 -31.69 14.33 5.46
N GLY A 10 -32.84 13.70 5.43
CA GLY A 10 -34.02 14.33 4.84
C GLY A 10 -35.30 13.69 5.32
N THR A 11 -36.40 14.04 4.65
CA THR A 11 -37.71 13.49 4.89
C THR A 11 -38.21 12.70 3.70
N LEU A 12 -38.52 11.42 3.90
CA LEU A 12 -39.21 10.59 2.92
C LEU A 12 -40.72 10.89 3.02
N SER A 13 -41.33 11.25 1.87
CA SER A 13 -42.78 11.40 1.75
C SER A 13 -43.39 10.31 0.92
N ILE A 14 -44.42 9.66 1.43
CA ILE A 14 -45.25 8.70 0.71
C ILE A 14 -46.61 9.38 0.51
N ALA A 15 -47.00 9.56 -0.75
CA ALA A 15 -48.21 10.28 -1.09
C ALA A 15 -49.48 9.54 -0.68
N ALA A 16 -50.59 10.25 -0.50
CA ALA A 16 -51.88 9.63 -0.17
C ALA A 16 -52.32 8.68 -1.29
N GLY A 17 -52.54 7.43 -0.93
CA GLY A 17 -52.87 6.34 -1.86
C GLY A 17 -51.68 5.47 -2.27
N ASP A 18 -50.46 5.92 -2.05
CA ASP A 18 -49.27 5.13 -2.29
C ASP A 18 -48.92 4.28 -1.07
N THR A 19 -48.24 3.17 -1.31
CA THR A 19 -47.78 2.22 -0.26
C THR A 19 -46.25 2.13 -0.16
N THR A 20 -45.51 2.82 -1.04
CA THR A 20 -44.06 2.77 -1.10
C THR A 20 -43.48 4.16 -1.33
N GLY A 21 -42.28 4.36 -0.85
CA GLY A 21 -41.39 5.47 -1.16
C GLY A 21 -39.94 4.98 -1.28
N THR A 22 -39.12 5.75 -1.95
CA THR A 22 -37.72 5.34 -2.23
C THR A 22 -36.74 6.35 -1.66
N ILE A 23 -35.71 5.86 -1.00
CA ILE A 23 -34.51 6.62 -0.63
C ILE A 23 -33.40 6.20 -1.60
N ILE A 24 -32.74 7.17 -2.21
CA ILE A 24 -31.72 6.92 -3.23
C ILE A 24 -30.35 7.23 -2.63
N ILE A 25 -29.47 6.24 -2.59
CA ILE A 25 -28.03 6.43 -2.41
C ILE A 25 -27.48 6.70 -3.81
N ALA A 26 -26.95 7.91 -4.02
CA ALA A 26 -26.53 8.36 -5.34
C ALA A 26 -25.02 8.63 -5.40
N ASN A 27 -24.49 8.70 -6.63
CA ASN A 27 -23.08 9.04 -6.89
C ASN A 27 -22.12 8.15 -6.08
N ILE A 28 -22.38 6.85 -6.07
CA ILE A 28 -21.39 5.90 -5.56
C ILE A 28 -20.15 6.04 -6.45
N VAL A 29 -19.02 6.30 -5.82
CA VAL A 29 -17.74 6.50 -6.51
C VAL A 29 -17.11 5.13 -6.76
N ASP A 30 -16.62 4.95 -7.96
CA ASP A 30 -15.86 3.80 -8.43
C ASP A 30 -14.51 4.36 -8.92
N ASP A 31 -13.39 3.91 -8.35
CA ASP A 31 -12.05 4.35 -8.77
C ASP A 31 -11.13 3.13 -9.00
N THR A 32 -9.86 3.18 -8.80
CA THR A 32 -8.90 2.07 -9.03
C THR A 32 -8.00 1.85 -7.82
N ILE A 33 -8.50 2.19 -6.65
CA ILE A 33 -7.75 2.10 -5.39
C ILE A 33 -8.34 0.96 -4.58
N ASP A 34 -7.54 -0.07 -4.29
CA ASP A 34 -7.89 -1.13 -3.33
C ASP A 34 -8.28 -0.54 -1.99
N GLU A 35 -9.54 -0.73 -1.61
CA GLU A 35 -10.15 -0.21 -0.39
C GLU A 35 -10.83 -1.33 0.42
N THR A 36 -11.31 -0.99 1.58
CA THR A 36 -12.16 -1.92 2.35
C THR A 36 -13.63 -1.64 2.03
N ASP A 37 -14.46 -2.70 1.99
CA ASP A 37 -15.91 -2.53 1.89
C ASP A 37 -16.44 -1.51 2.90
N GLU A 38 -17.29 -0.62 2.43
CA GLU A 38 -17.91 0.43 3.25
C GLU A 38 -19.41 0.24 3.43
N THR A 39 -20.00 0.89 4.43
CA THR A 39 -21.44 0.76 4.69
C THR A 39 -22.13 2.09 4.83
N VAL A 40 -23.30 2.21 4.20
CA VAL A 40 -24.25 3.30 4.38
C VAL A 40 -25.40 2.80 5.24
N ILE A 41 -25.60 3.41 6.42
CA ILE A 41 -26.68 3.04 7.33
C ILE A 41 -27.78 4.10 7.26
N VAL A 42 -28.95 3.69 6.79
CA VAL A 42 -30.16 4.53 6.73
C VAL A 42 -31.12 4.15 7.86
N THR A 43 -31.47 5.12 8.70
CA THR A 43 -32.38 4.91 9.82
C THR A 43 -33.66 5.79 9.69
N LEU A 44 -34.81 5.15 9.68
CA LEU A 44 -36.10 5.85 9.71
C LEU A 44 -36.45 6.25 11.13
N SER A 45 -36.95 7.51 11.30
CA SER A 45 -37.36 8.06 12.60
C SER A 45 -38.53 9.03 12.46
N SER A 46 -39.16 9.31 13.55
CA SER A 46 -40.19 10.39 13.68
C SER A 46 -41.28 10.39 12.59
N PRO A 47 -42.01 9.26 12.37
CA PRO A 47 -43.03 9.19 11.36
C PRO A 47 -44.20 10.13 11.71
N SER A 48 -44.83 10.69 10.67
CA SER A 48 -46.11 11.43 10.78
C SER A 48 -47.22 10.67 10.07
N ASN A 49 -48.38 10.54 10.69
CA ASN A 49 -49.54 9.76 10.18
C ASN A 49 -49.26 8.28 9.97
N ALA A 50 -48.21 7.74 10.57
CA ALA A 50 -47.82 6.33 10.49
C ALA A 50 -47.12 5.90 11.78
N SER A 51 -46.84 4.61 11.94
CA SER A 51 -45.99 4.06 12.99
C SER A 51 -44.76 3.39 12.36
N LEU A 52 -43.63 3.42 13.07
CA LEU A 52 -42.44 2.66 12.64
C LEU A 52 -42.64 1.17 12.86
N GLY A 53 -42.27 0.39 11.87
CA GLY A 53 -42.12 -1.05 12.00
C GLY A 53 -40.88 -1.46 12.78
N SER A 54 -40.63 -2.79 12.90
CA SER A 54 -39.41 -3.34 13.46
C SER A 54 -38.18 -3.00 12.63
N ASP A 55 -38.30 -3.02 11.28
CA ASP A 55 -37.24 -2.92 10.30
C ASP A 55 -37.08 -1.47 9.85
N LYS A 56 -36.57 -0.64 10.78
CA LYS A 56 -36.37 0.79 10.58
C LYS A 56 -34.95 1.19 10.24
N VAL A 57 -34.03 0.22 10.17
CA VAL A 57 -32.62 0.41 9.82
C VAL A 57 -32.31 -0.43 8.59
N HIS A 58 -31.73 0.19 7.59
CA HIS A 58 -31.21 -0.47 6.41
C HIS A 58 -29.70 -0.21 6.30
N THR A 59 -28.92 -1.27 6.07
CA THR A 59 -27.49 -1.18 5.78
C THR A 59 -27.28 -1.54 4.32
N TYR A 60 -26.69 -0.63 3.58
CA TYR A 60 -26.21 -0.85 2.22
C TYR A 60 -24.68 -0.98 2.27
N THR A 61 -24.12 -2.00 1.64
CA THR A 61 -22.66 -2.17 1.54
C THR A 61 -22.22 -1.68 0.17
N ILE A 62 -21.23 -0.81 0.15
CA ILE A 62 -20.44 -0.46 -1.03
C ILE A 62 -19.27 -1.44 -1.02
N THR A 63 -19.26 -2.31 -2.00
CA THR A 63 -18.21 -3.36 -2.11
C THR A 63 -17.12 -2.83 -3.01
N ASP A 64 -15.87 -2.92 -2.54
CA ASP A 64 -14.67 -2.69 -3.35
C ASP A 64 -14.50 -3.83 -4.36
N ASP A 65 -14.21 -3.51 -5.61
CA ASP A 65 -13.96 -4.47 -6.68
C ASP A 65 -12.57 -4.34 -7.31
N ASP A 66 -11.68 -3.59 -6.66
CA ASP A 66 -10.30 -3.41 -7.06
C ASP A 66 -9.37 -4.49 -6.47
N ASP A 67 -8.39 -4.87 -7.25
CA ASP A 67 -7.39 -5.85 -6.83
C ASP A 67 -6.30 -5.20 -5.97
N GLN A 68 -5.83 -5.94 -4.95
CA GLN A 68 -4.66 -5.54 -4.18
C GLN A 68 -3.46 -5.26 -5.08
N PRO A 69 -2.69 -4.20 -4.82
CA PRO A 69 -1.51 -3.87 -5.61
C PRO A 69 -0.44 -4.96 -5.54
N GLU A 70 0.34 -5.08 -6.62
CA GLU A 70 1.54 -5.90 -6.66
C GLU A 70 2.75 -5.10 -6.17
N ILE A 71 3.55 -5.66 -5.24
CA ILE A 71 4.76 -5.03 -4.71
C ILE A 71 6.00 -5.67 -5.29
N SER A 72 6.93 -4.85 -5.83
CA SER A 72 8.16 -5.32 -6.47
C SER A 72 9.27 -4.27 -6.40
N PHE A 73 10.51 -4.67 -6.67
CA PHE A 73 11.60 -3.73 -6.90
C PHE A 73 11.39 -2.99 -8.24
N ASN A 74 11.74 -1.71 -8.27
CA ASN A 74 11.70 -0.90 -9.51
C ASN A 74 12.65 -1.44 -10.61
N VAL A 75 13.77 -1.99 -10.19
CA VAL A 75 14.77 -2.68 -11.02
C VAL A 75 15.37 -3.83 -10.22
N THR A 76 15.80 -4.88 -10.91
CA THR A 76 16.37 -6.09 -10.25
C THR A 76 17.86 -5.98 -9.97
N THR A 77 18.56 -5.02 -10.57
CA THR A 77 19.99 -4.81 -10.37
C THR A 77 20.35 -3.32 -10.38
N SER A 78 21.34 -2.97 -9.57
CA SER A 78 22.03 -1.67 -9.63
C SER A 78 23.46 -1.80 -9.08
N SER A 79 24.27 -0.74 -9.23
CA SER A 79 25.62 -0.71 -8.72
C SER A 79 26.07 0.71 -8.40
N GLY A 80 27.09 0.82 -7.56
CA GLY A 80 27.77 2.07 -7.25
C GLY A 80 29.18 1.82 -6.76
N SER A 81 30.04 2.83 -6.80
CA SER A 81 31.37 2.76 -6.20
C SER A 81 31.26 2.78 -4.66
N GLU A 82 32.18 2.12 -3.97
CA GLU A 82 32.27 2.18 -2.50
C GLU A 82 32.57 3.60 -1.97
N SER A 83 33.03 4.52 -2.82
CA SER A 83 33.20 5.94 -2.45
C SER A 83 31.90 6.69 -2.11
N ILE A 84 30.73 6.09 -2.35
CA ILE A 84 29.46 6.64 -1.88
C ILE A 84 29.11 6.08 -0.50
N SER A 85 28.61 6.93 0.39
CA SER A 85 28.28 6.51 1.76
C SER A 85 26.92 5.80 1.89
N SER A 86 26.05 5.90 0.89
CA SER A 86 24.72 5.26 0.91
C SER A 86 24.07 5.24 -0.47
N THR A 87 23.12 4.32 -0.64
CA THR A 87 22.25 4.24 -1.81
C THR A 87 20.81 3.85 -1.40
N ALA A 88 19.83 4.25 -2.19
CA ALA A 88 18.42 3.91 -1.96
C ALA A 88 17.93 2.96 -3.05
N ILE A 89 17.36 1.84 -2.64
CA ILE A 89 16.76 0.84 -3.53
C ILE A 89 15.24 1.02 -3.47
N THR A 90 14.64 1.41 -4.60
CA THR A 90 13.21 1.72 -4.67
C THR A 90 12.38 0.45 -4.85
N VAL A 91 11.31 0.36 -4.06
CA VAL A 91 10.25 -0.64 -4.15
C VAL A 91 8.98 0.08 -4.57
N ASN A 92 8.27 -0.47 -5.55
CA ASN A 92 7.07 0.11 -6.15
C ASN A 92 5.84 -0.77 -5.93
N LEU A 93 4.68 -0.14 -5.96
CA LEU A 93 3.36 -0.79 -6.11
C LEU A 93 2.85 -0.60 -7.53
N SER A 94 2.05 -1.54 -8.02
CA SER A 94 1.37 -1.44 -9.31
C SER A 94 0.26 -0.38 -9.33
N SER A 95 -0.38 -0.13 -8.17
CA SER A 95 -1.40 0.91 -7.94
C SER A 95 -1.30 1.43 -6.51
N ALA A 96 -1.95 2.56 -6.22
CA ALA A 96 -2.12 3.01 -4.84
C ALA A 96 -3.13 2.11 -4.11
N SER A 97 -3.06 2.08 -2.77
CA SER A 97 -4.05 1.47 -1.89
C SER A 97 -4.46 2.47 -0.82
N SER A 98 -5.68 2.37 -0.31
CA SER A 98 -6.13 3.16 0.84
C SER A 98 -5.54 2.66 2.16
N ASN A 99 -4.86 1.51 2.15
CA ASN A 99 -4.23 0.89 3.30
C ASN A 99 -2.70 1.07 3.27
N ASP A 100 -2.08 1.14 4.45
CA ASP A 100 -0.63 0.99 4.56
C ASP A 100 -0.23 -0.43 4.11
N ILE A 101 0.78 -0.49 3.23
CA ILE A 101 1.34 -1.74 2.74
C ILE A 101 2.67 -1.99 3.42
N THR A 102 2.87 -3.19 3.93
CA THR A 102 4.15 -3.60 4.51
C THR A 102 4.71 -4.82 3.79
N VAL A 103 6.03 -4.90 3.66
CA VAL A 103 6.74 -6.05 3.12
C VAL A 103 8.02 -6.28 3.91
N ASN A 104 8.30 -7.51 4.25
CA ASN A 104 9.57 -7.88 4.86
C ASN A 104 10.66 -7.96 3.79
N TYR A 105 11.87 -7.53 4.14
CA TYR A 105 13.04 -7.76 3.30
C TYR A 105 14.15 -8.45 4.09
N ALA A 106 14.80 -9.41 3.44
CA ALA A 106 15.99 -10.09 3.93
C ALA A 106 17.21 -9.62 3.15
N VAL A 107 18.34 -9.50 3.85
CA VAL A 107 19.62 -9.03 3.31
C VAL A 107 20.61 -10.18 3.25
N SER A 108 21.27 -10.35 2.10
CA SER A 108 22.32 -11.36 1.86
C SER A 108 23.31 -10.83 0.83
N GLY A 109 24.22 -11.68 0.36
CA GLY A 109 25.20 -11.29 -0.65
C GLY A 109 26.63 -11.68 -0.26
N SER A 110 27.63 -11.18 -1.00
CA SER A 110 29.05 -11.41 -0.70
C SER A 110 29.62 -10.32 0.21
N ALA A 111 29.10 -9.09 0.15
CA ALA A 111 29.48 -8.01 1.04
C ALA A 111 29.09 -8.32 2.50
N ILE A 112 29.95 -7.93 3.44
CA ILE A 112 29.77 -8.19 4.88
C ILE A 112 29.09 -6.99 5.54
N GLY A 113 27.87 -7.21 6.00
CA GLY A 113 27.08 -6.19 6.71
C GLY A 113 27.64 -5.85 8.10
N SER A 114 26.83 -5.15 8.89
CA SER A 114 27.13 -4.73 10.26
C SER A 114 28.28 -3.72 10.39
N GLY A 115 28.52 -2.94 9.35
CA GLY A 115 29.53 -1.87 9.35
C GLY A 115 30.94 -2.35 8.95
N THR A 116 31.07 -3.52 8.32
CA THR A 116 32.33 -3.93 7.64
C THR A 116 32.36 -3.29 6.25
N ASP A 117 31.45 -3.66 5.34
CA ASP A 117 31.39 -3.07 4.01
C ASP A 117 30.16 -2.14 3.87
N TYR A 118 29.10 -2.40 4.65
CA TYR A 118 27.90 -1.59 4.69
C TYR A 118 27.10 -1.80 5.99
N THR A 119 26.06 -0.99 6.18
CA THR A 119 25.10 -1.13 7.26
C THR A 119 23.68 -1.25 6.71
N LEU A 120 23.11 -2.44 6.82
CA LEU A 120 21.70 -2.74 6.62
C LEU A 120 21.43 -4.12 7.23
N ALA A 121 20.36 -4.28 7.98
CA ALA A 121 19.86 -5.56 8.50
C ALA A 121 18.53 -5.90 7.84
N ASP A 122 18.08 -7.13 8.01
CA ASP A 122 16.71 -7.55 7.69
C ASP A 122 15.70 -6.60 8.35
N GLY A 123 14.58 -6.35 7.67
CA GLY A 123 13.60 -5.41 8.18
C GLY A 123 12.26 -5.49 7.48
N THR A 124 11.43 -4.50 7.77
CA THR A 124 10.13 -4.31 7.13
C THR A 124 10.08 -2.92 6.50
N LEU A 125 9.70 -2.86 5.24
CA LEU A 125 9.41 -1.63 4.52
C LEU A 125 7.92 -1.33 4.63
N THR A 126 7.57 -0.07 4.87
CA THR A 126 6.18 0.42 4.82
C THR A 126 6.04 1.41 3.66
N ILE A 127 5.00 1.22 2.85
CA ILE A 127 4.52 2.20 1.88
C ILE A 127 3.19 2.70 2.44
N ASN A 128 3.10 4.00 2.73
CA ASN A 128 1.91 4.56 3.38
C ASN A 128 0.72 4.60 2.41
N ALA A 129 -0.48 4.59 2.95
CA ALA A 129 -1.72 4.73 2.20
C ALA A 129 -1.65 5.92 1.21
N GLY A 130 -2.06 5.67 -0.03
CA GLY A 130 -2.02 6.64 -1.14
C GLY A 130 -0.66 6.80 -1.83
N GLU A 131 0.43 6.27 -1.25
CA GLU A 131 1.75 6.26 -1.88
C GLU A 131 1.91 5.02 -2.78
N THR A 132 2.77 5.12 -3.80
CA THR A 132 3.05 4.02 -4.73
C THR A 132 4.49 3.52 -4.68
N SER A 133 5.32 4.06 -3.78
CA SER A 133 6.71 3.64 -3.64
C SER A 133 7.30 4.01 -2.29
N ALA A 134 8.33 3.25 -1.87
CA ALA A 134 9.23 3.59 -0.79
C ALA A 134 10.63 3.02 -1.10
N SER A 135 11.63 3.33 -0.27
CA SER A 135 13.00 2.89 -0.51
C SER A 135 13.62 2.21 0.70
N ILE A 136 14.38 1.15 0.43
CA ILE A 136 15.29 0.53 1.38
C ILE A 136 16.66 1.21 1.21
N VAL A 137 17.25 1.71 2.29
CA VAL A 137 18.54 2.43 2.22
C VAL A 137 19.67 1.52 2.70
N ILE A 138 20.59 1.22 1.79
CA ILE A 138 21.90 0.64 2.13
C ILE A 138 22.78 1.81 2.55
N SER A 139 23.22 1.85 3.82
CA SER A 139 23.97 2.96 4.40
C SER A 139 25.32 2.51 4.92
N GLY A 140 26.19 3.46 5.26
CA GLY A 140 27.50 3.16 5.82
C GLY A 140 28.33 2.28 4.91
N ILE A 141 28.27 2.49 3.59
CA ILE A 141 29.17 1.86 2.63
C ILE A 141 30.57 2.40 2.95
N ILE A 142 31.54 1.51 3.12
CA ILE A 142 32.89 1.81 3.53
C ILE A 142 33.79 1.87 2.28
N ASP A 143 34.54 2.96 2.17
CA ASP A 143 35.59 3.22 1.18
C ASP A 143 36.92 3.11 1.92
N ASP A 144 37.72 2.10 1.60
CA ASP A 144 39.04 1.94 2.20
C ASP A 144 40.15 2.00 1.11
N LEU A 145 41.31 1.52 1.33
CA LEU A 145 42.43 1.56 0.37
C LEU A 145 42.95 0.13 0.03
N SER A 146 42.14 -0.86 0.34
CA SER A 146 42.46 -2.25 0.07
C SER A 146 41.88 -2.61 -1.29
N SER A 147 42.70 -3.09 -2.24
CA SER A 147 42.17 -3.66 -3.48
C SER A 147 41.38 -4.92 -3.14
N GLU A 148 40.12 -4.90 -3.38
CA GLU A 148 39.15 -5.98 -3.14
C GLU A 148 38.51 -6.41 -4.48
N GLY A 149 37.53 -7.22 -4.45
CA GLY A 149 36.71 -7.53 -5.63
C GLY A 149 35.33 -6.92 -5.46
N ASN A 150 34.69 -6.63 -6.56
CA ASN A 150 33.28 -6.16 -6.48
C ASN A 150 32.43 -7.12 -5.64
N GLU A 151 31.66 -6.58 -4.73
CA GLU A 151 30.83 -7.31 -3.78
C GLU A 151 29.34 -7.03 -3.99
N THR A 152 28.49 -7.87 -3.44
CA THR A 152 27.04 -7.76 -3.64
C THR A 152 26.27 -7.68 -2.33
N VAL A 153 25.24 -6.84 -2.33
CA VAL A 153 24.15 -6.83 -1.35
C VAL A 153 22.89 -7.26 -2.08
N ILE A 154 22.29 -8.37 -1.63
CA ILE A 154 21.06 -8.92 -2.23
C ILE A 154 19.91 -8.70 -1.28
N LEU A 155 18.87 -8.05 -1.76
CA LEU A 155 17.61 -7.81 -1.05
C LEU A 155 16.54 -8.75 -1.60
N THR A 156 15.81 -9.42 -0.73
CA THR A 156 14.70 -10.31 -1.10
C THR A 156 13.44 -9.89 -0.36
N LEU A 157 12.39 -9.51 -1.09
CA LEU A 157 11.08 -9.17 -0.53
C LEU A 157 10.30 -10.45 -0.21
N SER A 158 9.52 -10.42 0.87
CA SER A 158 8.67 -11.54 1.29
C SER A 158 7.51 -11.09 2.18
N ALA A 159 6.49 -11.95 2.29
CA ALA A 159 5.35 -11.78 3.19
C ALA A 159 4.75 -10.35 3.15
N PRO A 160 4.29 -9.86 1.99
CA PRO A 160 3.60 -8.58 1.92
C PRO A 160 2.27 -8.66 2.67
N ASN A 161 1.83 -7.54 3.23
CA ASN A 161 0.50 -7.34 3.82
C ASN A 161 -0.22 -6.24 3.03
N ASN A 162 -1.51 -6.45 2.72
CA ASN A 162 -2.34 -5.60 1.85
C ASN A 162 -1.80 -5.44 0.42
N ALA A 163 -0.96 -6.36 -0.03
CA ALA A 163 -0.43 -6.42 -1.39
C ALA A 163 -0.10 -7.87 -1.77
N THR A 164 0.05 -8.11 -3.07
CA THR A 164 0.57 -9.37 -3.61
C THR A 164 2.05 -9.21 -3.97
N LEU A 165 2.84 -10.29 -3.84
CA LEU A 165 4.27 -10.23 -4.17
C LEU A 165 4.47 -10.38 -5.68
N GLY A 166 5.16 -9.40 -6.29
CA GLY A 166 5.48 -9.40 -7.70
C GLY A 166 6.65 -10.26 -8.09
N GLY A 167 6.87 -10.41 -9.40
CA GLY A 167 7.95 -11.22 -9.97
C GLY A 167 9.34 -10.67 -9.67
N ASP A 168 9.50 -9.34 -9.65
CA ASP A 168 10.78 -8.66 -9.37
C ASP A 168 10.97 -8.46 -7.86
N ASN A 169 10.97 -9.56 -7.11
CA ASN A 169 11.08 -9.57 -5.65
C ASN A 169 12.51 -9.74 -5.12
N VAL A 170 13.50 -9.78 -6.00
CA VAL A 170 14.93 -9.83 -5.64
C VAL A 170 15.67 -8.70 -6.35
N HIS A 171 16.47 -7.94 -5.59
CA HIS A 171 17.35 -6.90 -6.10
C HIS A 171 18.79 -7.19 -5.70
N THR A 172 19.73 -7.09 -6.66
CA THR A 172 21.17 -7.18 -6.40
C THR A 172 21.82 -5.82 -6.61
N TYR A 173 22.38 -5.27 -5.54
CA TYR A 173 23.25 -4.09 -5.59
C TYR A 173 24.70 -4.55 -5.58
N THR A 174 25.50 -4.03 -6.50
CA THR A 174 26.95 -4.29 -6.56
C THR A 174 27.73 -3.09 -6.05
N ILE A 175 28.53 -3.30 -5.01
CA ILE A 175 29.54 -2.35 -4.53
C ILE A 175 30.77 -2.58 -5.40
N ASN A 176 31.17 -1.54 -6.11
CA ASN A 176 32.36 -1.59 -6.99
C ASN A 176 33.56 -1.06 -6.25
N ASP A 177 34.60 -1.88 -6.10
CA ASP A 177 35.92 -1.50 -5.63
C ASP A 177 36.55 -0.45 -6.57
N ASN A 178 37.09 0.62 -6.01
CA ASN A 178 37.74 1.71 -6.75
C ASN A 178 39.26 1.81 -6.46
N ASP A 179 39.80 0.89 -5.69
CA ASP A 179 41.23 0.83 -5.36
C ASP A 179 41.98 -0.20 -6.22
N GLY A 180 43.22 0.10 -6.52
CA GLY A 180 44.05 -0.68 -7.48
C GLY A 180 45.41 -1.11 -6.94
#